data_2086868bedec735be93e642d57f9d811
#
_entry.id   2086868bedec735be93e642d57f9d811
#
_cell.length_a   1.000
_cell.length_b   1.000
_cell.length_c   1.000
_cell.angle_alpha   90.00
_cell.angle_beta   90.00
_cell.angle_gamma   90.00
#
_symmetry.space_group_name_H-M   'P 1'
#
loop_
_entity.id
_entity.type
_entity.pdbx_description
1 polymer ?
#
loop_
_entity_poly.entity_id
_entity_poly.type
_entity_poly.pdbx_seq_one_letter_code
_entity_poly.pdbx_strand_id
1 'polypeptide(L)'
;MNGFRTKASAILVVVLCLIAADTQACGELMLRALGTMRYHAFVTHNPAAILLYSGDAASGSKRPAATDARLHDSLEKVGHKVSLARGPGELGQALAAHQYDVIIAYADDMAGATGHIAKATREPMLIPVLDSPANERQMRERFPRLVTGNFNDLLKAIEQAMTTLKA
;
A
#
# COMPACT_ATOMS: atom_id res chain seq x y z
N MET A 1 -12.98 29.50 -52.68
CA MET A 1 -13.19 29.90 -51.26
C MET A 1 -13.33 28.67 -50.32
N ASN A 2 -12.42 27.66 -50.37
CA ASN A 2 -12.55 26.40 -49.59
C ASN A 2 -11.29 26.03 -48.75
N GLY A 3 -10.32 26.93 -48.61
CA GLY A 3 -9.05 26.61 -47.93
C GLY A 3 -8.99 26.96 -46.46
N PHE A 4 -10.00 27.66 -45.90
CA PHE A 4 -9.93 28.19 -44.55
C PHE A 4 -10.58 27.27 -43.46
N ARG A 5 -11.43 26.35 -43.86
CA ARG A 5 -12.19 25.48 -42.96
C ARG A 5 -11.39 24.26 -42.44
N THR A 6 -10.42 23.79 -43.19
CA THR A 6 -9.62 22.60 -42.81
C THR A 6 -8.53 22.89 -41.79
N LYS A 7 -8.02 24.11 -41.72
CA LYS A 7 -6.97 24.48 -40.75
C LYS A 7 -7.49 24.68 -39.32
N ALA A 8 -8.73 25.14 -39.18
CA ALA A 8 -9.35 25.34 -37.87
C ALA A 8 -9.67 24.02 -37.16
N SER A 9 -10.02 22.97 -37.93
CA SER A 9 -10.36 21.64 -37.38
C SER A 9 -9.13 20.91 -36.82
N ALA A 10 -7.97 21.07 -37.49
CA ALA A 10 -6.72 20.43 -37.04
C ALA A 10 -6.18 21.01 -35.73
N ILE A 11 -6.34 22.33 -35.54
CA ILE A 11 -5.91 23.01 -34.32
C ILE A 11 -6.78 22.59 -33.12
N LEU A 12 -8.08 22.42 -33.30
CA LEU A 12 -8.99 21.98 -32.26
C LEU A 12 -8.68 20.58 -31.74
N VAL A 13 -8.30 19.65 -32.61
CA VAL A 13 -7.93 18.27 -32.23
C VAL A 13 -6.63 18.23 -31.46
N VAL A 14 -5.64 19.05 -31.83
CA VAL A 14 -4.37 19.13 -31.09
C VAL A 14 -4.54 19.73 -29.69
N VAL A 15 -5.39 20.74 -29.53
CA VAL A 15 -5.68 21.33 -28.21
C VAL A 15 -6.45 20.36 -27.33
N LEU A 16 -7.37 19.55 -27.87
CA LEU A 16 -8.10 18.54 -27.10
C LEU A 16 -7.20 17.39 -26.60
N CYS A 17 -6.18 17.01 -27.39
CA CYS A 17 -5.20 15.98 -26.96
C CYS A 17 -4.26 16.45 -25.85
N LEU A 18 -4.02 17.76 -25.73
CA LEU A 18 -3.13 18.30 -24.67
C LEU A 18 -3.82 18.40 -23.29
N ILE A 19 -5.14 18.39 -23.23
CA ILE A 19 -5.90 18.47 -21.96
C ILE A 19 -6.10 17.07 -21.33
N ALA A 20 -5.91 15.99 -22.10
CA ALA A 20 -6.12 14.61 -21.62
C ALA A 20 -4.93 14.03 -20.82
N ALA A 21 -3.83 14.77 -20.62
CA ALA A 21 -2.61 14.25 -20.00
C ALA A 21 -2.55 14.39 -18.47
N ASP A 22 -3.49 15.05 -17.82
CA ASP A 22 -3.35 15.42 -16.40
C ASP A 22 -4.25 14.68 -15.40
N THR A 23 -4.88 13.57 -15.77
CA THR A 23 -5.77 12.85 -14.84
C THR A 23 -5.23 11.54 -14.26
N GLN A 24 -3.91 11.37 -14.17
CA GLN A 24 -3.32 10.18 -13.54
C GLN A 24 -2.49 10.47 -12.27
N ALA A 25 -2.84 11.45 -11.49
CA ALA A 25 -2.00 11.94 -10.38
C ALA A 25 -2.42 11.49 -8.97
N CYS A 26 -3.10 10.36 -8.76
CA CYS A 26 -3.52 9.96 -7.41
C CYS A 26 -3.10 8.55 -6.95
N GLY A 27 -2.25 7.87 -7.66
CA GLY A 27 -1.70 6.55 -7.22
C GLY A 27 -0.20 6.43 -7.39
N GLU A 28 0.45 7.45 -7.96
CA GLU A 28 1.84 7.35 -8.43
C GLU A 28 2.93 7.68 -7.41
N LEU A 29 2.62 8.29 -6.27
CA LEU A 29 3.68 8.72 -5.34
C LEU A 29 4.40 7.52 -4.75
N MET A 30 3.66 6.47 -4.38
CA MET A 30 4.28 5.23 -3.91
C MET A 30 4.93 4.44 -5.06
N LEU A 31 4.39 4.52 -6.27
CA LEU A 31 4.91 3.85 -7.45
C LEU A 31 6.19 4.50 -8.01
N ARG A 32 6.34 5.83 -7.94
CA ARG A 32 7.58 6.51 -8.31
C ARG A 32 8.69 6.23 -7.31
N ALA A 33 8.40 6.11 -6.03
CA ALA A 33 9.39 5.69 -5.02
C ALA A 33 9.89 4.26 -5.28
N LEU A 34 9.04 3.36 -5.81
CA LEU A 34 9.41 1.98 -6.14
C LEU A 34 10.18 1.87 -7.47
N GLY A 35 9.98 2.81 -8.43
CA GLY A 35 10.55 2.75 -9.79
C GLY A 35 11.95 3.35 -9.95
N THR A 36 12.39 4.23 -9.05
CA THR A 36 13.68 4.94 -9.16
C THR A 36 14.74 4.45 -8.19
N MET A 37 14.44 3.53 -7.30
CA MET A 37 15.43 2.94 -6.42
C MET A 37 16.32 1.99 -7.21
N ARG A 38 17.58 2.38 -7.40
CA ARG A 38 18.66 1.42 -7.62
C ARG A 38 18.63 0.49 -6.41
N TYR A 39 18.14 -0.73 -6.59
CA TYR A 39 18.17 -1.79 -5.62
C TYR A 39 19.64 -2.06 -5.24
N HIS A 40 20.19 -1.34 -4.29
CA HIS A 40 21.16 -1.95 -3.42
C HIS A 40 20.36 -2.98 -2.63
N ALA A 41 20.66 -4.25 -2.85
CA ALA A 41 19.95 -5.36 -2.26
C ALA A 41 19.85 -5.16 -0.73
N PHE A 42 18.78 -4.59 -0.29
CA PHE A 42 18.42 -4.57 1.12
C PHE A 42 17.92 -6.00 1.42
N VAL A 43 18.84 -6.85 1.77
CA VAL A 43 18.48 -8.19 2.28
C VAL A 43 18.19 -8.00 3.77
N THR A 44 16.96 -8.26 4.17
CA THR A 44 16.60 -8.18 5.59
C THR A 44 17.41 -9.17 6.41
N HIS A 45 17.93 -8.72 7.55
CA HIS A 45 18.60 -9.60 8.52
C HIS A 45 17.58 -10.37 9.39
N ASN A 46 16.33 -9.92 9.41
CA ASN A 46 15.26 -10.47 10.20
C ASN A 46 14.04 -10.76 9.31
N PRO A 47 14.02 -11.90 8.58
CA PRO A 47 12.85 -12.30 7.82
C PRO A 47 11.61 -12.38 8.71
N ALA A 48 10.55 -11.70 8.31
CA ALA A 48 9.27 -11.68 9.01
C ALA A 48 8.21 -12.43 8.20
N ALA A 49 7.28 -13.07 8.88
CA ALA A 49 6.02 -13.52 8.29
C ALA A 49 5.03 -12.35 8.30
N ILE A 50 4.74 -11.81 7.14
CA ILE A 50 3.93 -10.60 6.95
C ILE A 50 2.59 -10.94 6.32
N LEU A 51 1.51 -10.43 6.90
CA LEU A 51 0.19 -10.41 6.28
C LEU A 51 -0.11 -9.00 5.79
N LEU A 52 -0.22 -8.84 4.48
CA LEU A 52 -0.66 -7.60 3.86
C LEU A 52 -2.19 -7.62 3.77
N TYR A 53 -2.84 -6.72 4.49
CA TYR A 53 -4.29 -6.59 4.49
C TYR A 53 -4.73 -5.38 3.70
N SER A 54 -5.64 -5.58 2.78
CA SER A 54 -6.36 -4.52 2.10
C SER A 54 -7.87 -4.75 2.19
N GLY A 55 -8.63 -3.67 2.29
CA GLY A 55 -10.07 -3.73 2.20
C GLY A 55 -10.54 -4.26 0.84
N ASP A 56 -11.69 -4.90 0.82
CA ASP A 56 -12.37 -5.30 -0.42
C ASP A 56 -13.36 -4.21 -0.88
N ALA A 57 -14.00 -4.43 -2.01
CA ALA A 57 -15.02 -3.51 -2.52
C ALA A 57 -16.23 -3.39 -1.58
N ALA A 58 -16.52 -4.43 -0.78
CA ALA A 58 -17.61 -4.43 0.21
C ALA A 58 -17.27 -3.54 1.42
N SER A 59 -15.99 -3.44 1.78
CA SER A 59 -15.51 -2.52 2.83
C SER A 59 -15.28 -1.09 2.33
N GLY A 60 -15.56 -0.81 1.05
CA GLY A 60 -15.44 0.52 0.46
C GLY A 60 -14.03 0.89 0.00
N SER A 61 -13.10 -0.03 0.00
CA SER A 61 -11.75 0.20 -0.52
C SER A 61 -11.78 0.49 -2.02
N LYS A 62 -11.16 1.60 -2.43
CA LYS A 62 -11.04 2.01 -3.84
C LYS A 62 -9.65 1.71 -4.41
N ARG A 63 -8.81 1.00 -3.65
CA ARG A 63 -7.42 0.75 -4.03
C ARG A 63 -7.33 -0.30 -5.14
N PRO A 64 -6.51 -0.05 -6.19
CA PRO A 64 -6.25 -1.04 -7.23
C PRO A 64 -5.51 -2.26 -6.67
N ALA A 65 -5.96 -3.46 -7.02
CA ALA A 65 -5.30 -4.72 -6.64
C ALA A 65 -3.82 -4.80 -7.08
N ALA A 66 -3.45 -4.09 -8.15
CA ALA A 66 -2.08 -3.99 -8.62
C ALA A 66 -1.13 -3.29 -7.64
N THR A 67 -1.64 -2.39 -6.77
CA THR A 67 -0.85 -1.72 -5.74
C THR A 67 -0.43 -2.73 -4.67
N ASP A 68 -1.36 -3.56 -4.22
CA ASP A 68 -1.12 -4.60 -3.22
C ASP A 68 -0.14 -5.65 -3.76
N ALA A 69 -0.29 -6.08 -5.01
CA ALA A 69 0.61 -7.04 -5.65
C ALA A 69 2.05 -6.50 -5.75
N ARG A 70 2.23 -5.23 -6.09
CA ARG A 70 3.57 -4.62 -6.15
C ARG A 70 4.23 -4.50 -4.78
N LEU A 71 3.47 -4.16 -3.75
CA LEU A 71 3.98 -4.09 -2.39
C LEU A 71 4.37 -5.49 -1.90
N HIS A 72 3.53 -6.49 -2.15
CA HIS A 72 3.80 -7.90 -1.90
C HIS A 72 5.13 -8.33 -2.52
N ASP A 73 5.29 -8.17 -3.84
CA ASP A 73 6.49 -8.56 -4.58
C ASP A 73 7.74 -7.84 -4.08
N SER A 74 7.60 -6.57 -3.67
CA SER A 74 8.72 -5.77 -3.17
C SER A 74 9.20 -6.26 -1.80
N LEU A 75 8.27 -6.65 -0.92
CA LEU A 75 8.59 -7.21 0.39
C LEU A 75 9.20 -8.61 0.27
N GLU A 76 8.72 -9.44 -0.66
CA GLU A 76 9.32 -10.76 -0.93
C GLU A 76 10.75 -10.64 -1.48
N LYS A 77 11.00 -9.69 -2.38
CA LYS A 77 12.34 -9.43 -2.93
C LYS A 77 13.37 -9.04 -1.88
N VAL A 78 12.96 -8.43 -0.78
CA VAL A 78 13.86 -8.12 0.33
C VAL A 78 13.97 -9.24 1.37
N GLY A 79 13.26 -10.36 1.16
CA GLY A 79 13.44 -11.60 1.93
C GLY A 79 12.37 -11.85 2.99
N HIS A 80 11.28 -11.10 3.04
CA HIS A 80 10.14 -11.43 3.90
C HIS A 80 9.25 -12.51 3.29
N LYS A 81 8.49 -13.23 4.13
CA LYS A 81 7.43 -14.14 3.70
C LYS A 81 6.11 -13.37 3.74
N VAL A 82 5.50 -13.14 2.59
CA VAL A 82 4.31 -12.28 2.49
C VAL A 82 3.09 -13.08 2.09
N SER A 83 1.98 -12.84 2.76
CA SER A 83 0.65 -13.31 2.38
C SER A 83 -0.26 -12.12 2.17
N LEU A 84 -1.23 -12.24 1.27
CA LEU A 84 -2.22 -11.19 1.00
C LEU A 84 -3.60 -11.65 1.48
N ALA A 85 -4.31 -10.78 2.18
CA ALA A 85 -5.71 -10.97 2.54
C ALA A 85 -6.55 -9.76 2.12
N ARG A 86 -7.63 -10.00 1.40
CA ARG A 86 -8.58 -8.99 0.93
C ARG A 86 -9.89 -9.11 1.65
N GLY A 87 -10.24 -8.05 2.35
CA GLY A 87 -11.44 -8.01 3.16
C GLY A 87 -11.35 -8.83 4.45
N PRO A 88 -12.32 -8.61 5.36
CA PRO A 88 -12.29 -9.19 6.71
C PRO A 88 -12.41 -10.71 6.73
N GLY A 89 -13.08 -11.30 5.73
CA GLY A 89 -13.25 -12.76 5.63
C GLY A 89 -11.93 -13.49 5.40
N GLU A 90 -11.14 -13.05 4.40
CA GLU A 90 -9.83 -13.63 4.11
C GLU A 90 -8.83 -13.37 5.24
N LEU A 91 -8.90 -12.18 5.87
CA LEU A 91 -8.09 -11.86 7.05
C LEU A 91 -8.34 -12.87 8.18
N GLY A 92 -9.60 -13.14 8.51
CA GLY A 92 -9.95 -14.11 9.54
C GLY A 92 -9.45 -15.52 9.23
N GLN A 93 -9.57 -15.97 7.98
CA GLN A 93 -9.08 -17.26 7.52
C GLN A 93 -7.55 -17.34 7.59
N ALA A 94 -6.84 -16.31 7.13
CA ALA A 94 -5.39 -16.26 7.15
C ALA A 94 -4.86 -16.33 8.60
N LEU A 95 -5.44 -15.55 9.52
CA LEU A 95 -5.04 -15.54 10.93
C LEU A 95 -5.37 -16.85 11.67
N ALA A 96 -6.38 -17.57 11.23
CA ALA A 96 -6.70 -18.90 11.78
C ALA A 96 -5.75 -20.00 11.25
N ALA A 97 -5.28 -19.86 10.00
CA ALA A 97 -4.45 -20.88 9.35
C ALA A 97 -2.95 -20.71 9.65
N HIS A 98 -2.47 -19.50 9.85
CA HIS A 98 -1.05 -19.20 9.98
C HIS A 98 -0.77 -18.17 11.07
N GLN A 99 0.46 -18.19 11.61
CA GLN A 99 0.96 -17.18 12.51
C GLN A 99 1.75 -16.14 11.71
N TYR A 100 1.50 -14.86 11.98
CA TYR A 100 2.20 -13.74 11.38
C TYR A 100 2.91 -12.92 12.46
N ASP A 101 4.08 -12.41 12.12
CA ASP A 101 4.82 -11.50 13.00
C ASP A 101 4.29 -10.07 12.87
N VAL A 102 3.97 -9.68 11.64
CA VAL A 102 3.54 -8.33 11.28
C VAL A 102 2.31 -8.38 10.40
N ILE A 103 1.36 -7.48 10.67
CA ILE A 103 0.27 -7.15 9.75
C ILE A 103 0.49 -5.74 9.23
N ILE A 104 0.55 -5.60 7.92
CA ILE A 104 0.55 -4.32 7.25
C ILE A 104 -0.87 -4.07 6.76
N ALA A 105 -1.49 -2.99 7.22
CA ALA A 105 -2.84 -2.62 6.81
C ALA A 105 -2.91 -1.16 6.45
N TYR A 106 -3.69 -0.82 5.44
CA TYR A 106 -3.92 0.57 5.11
C TYR A 106 -4.82 1.22 6.17
N ALA A 107 -4.50 2.46 6.54
CA ALA A 107 -5.15 3.16 7.64
C ALA A 107 -6.68 3.27 7.44
N ASP A 108 -7.13 3.43 6.20
CA ASP A 108 -8.55 3.52 5.84
C ASP A 108 -9.29 2.17 5.99
N ASP A 109 -8.58 1.05 5.88
CA ASP A 109 -9.13 -0.30 5.96
C ASP A 109 -9.07 -0.89 7.39
N MET A 110 -8.46 -0.18 8.33
CA MET A 110 -8.19 -0.63 9.70
C MET A 110 -9.45 -1.02 10.49
N ALA A 111 -10.58 -0.36 10.23
CA ALA A 111 -11.82 -0.64 10.94
C ALA A 111 -12.29 -2.10 10.77
N GLY A 112 -12.07 -2.67 9.57
CA GLY A 112 -12.38 -4.07 9.28
C GLY A 112 -11.37 -5.07 9.87
N ALA A 113 -10.14 -4.62 10.16
CA ALA A 113 -9.06 -5.49 10.60
C ALA A 113 -9.02 -5.71 12.12
N THR A 114 -9.28 -4.68 12.92
CA THR A 114 -9.04 -4.69 14.38
C THR A 114 -9.76 -5.82 15.11
N GLY A 115 -11.01 -6.09 14.74
CA GLY A 115 -11.82 -7.14 15.38
C GLY A 115 -11.31 -8.57 15.12
N HIS A 116 -10.65 -8.80 13.99
CA HIS A 116 -10.04 -10.10 13.65
C HIS A 116 -8.66 -10.26 14.27
N ILE A 117 -7.86 -9.18 14.31
CA ILE A 117 -6.52 -9.17 14.90
C ILE A 117 -6.60 -9.48 16.40
N ALA A 118 -7.55 -8.90 17.13
CA ALA A 118 -7.75 -9.15 18.55
C ALA A 118 -8.09 -10.60 18.90
N LYS A 119 -8.53 -11.40 17.92
CA LYS A 119 -8.86 -12.83 18.09
C LYS A 119 -7.73 -13.76 17.65
N ALA A 120 -6.63 -13.24 17.13
CA ALA A 120 -5.51 -14.05 16.71
C ALA A 120 -4.86 -14.77 17.90
N THR A 121 -4.41 -15.99 17.72
CA THR A 121 -3.76 -16.83 18.75
C THR A 121 -2.47 -16.18 19.28
N ARG A 122 -1.76 -15.46 18.45
CA ARG A 122 -0.62 -14.61 18.79
C ARG A 122 -0.91 -13.24 18.22
N GLU A 123 -0.81 -12.19 19.03
CA GLU A 123 -1.04 -10.83 18.58
C GLU A 123 0.10 -10.37 17.65
N PRO A 124 -0.14 -10.23 16.34
CA PRO A 124 0.87 -9.75 15.42
C PRO A 124 1.05 -8.24 15.58
N MET A 125 2.24 -7.75 15.29
CA MET A 125 2.47 -6.32 15.32
C MET A 125 1.81 -5.64 14.12
N LEU A 126 0.96 -4.66 14.40
CA LEU A 126 0.23 -3.92 13.38
C LEU A 126 1.01 -2.69 12.94
N ILE A 127 1.23 -2.57 11.63
CA ILE A 127 1.85 -1.42 10.98
C ILE A 127 0.84 -0.78 10.03
N PRO A 128 0.19 0.30 10.43
CA PRO A 128 -0.69 1.05 9.56
C PRO A 128 0.10 1.82 8.50
N VAL A 129 -0.36 1.78 7.25
CA VAL A 129 0.22 2.51 6.12
C VAL A 129 -0.79 3.53 5.61
N LEU A 130 -0.34 4.71 5.29
CA LEU A 130 -1.17 5.77 4.72
C LEU A 130 -0.77 6.06 3.28
N ASP A 131 -1.73 5.97 2.36
CA ASP A 131 -1.51 6.27 0.93
C ASP A 131 -1.53 7.76 0.63
N SER A 132 -2.27 8.54 1.42
CA SER A 132 -2.49 9.96 1.15
C SER A 132 -2.16 10.81 2.38
N PRO A 133 -1.41 11.90 2.22
CA PRO A 133 -1.07 12.78 3.33
C PRO A 133 -2.26 13.58 3.88
N ALA A 134 -3.42 13.56 3.21
CA ALA A 134 -4.56 14.40 3.56
C ALA A 134 -5.04 14.22 5.02
N ASN A 135 -4.92 13.01 5.58
CA ASN A 135 -5.38 12.69 6.93
C ASN A 135 -4.24 12.29 7.88
N GLU A 136 -3.00 12.58 7.51
CA GLU A 136 -1.82 12.10 8.25
C GLU A 136 -1.84 12.47 9.73
N ARG A 137 -2.14 13.73 10.05
CA ARG A 137 -2.15 14.22 11.44
C ARG A 137 -3.15 13.46 12.29
N GLN A 138 -4.38 13.31 11.82
CA GLN A 138 -5.44 12.58 12.52
C GLN A 138 -5.09 11.11 12.68
N MET A 139 -4.50 10.50 11.65
CA MET A 139 -4.11 9.10 11.69
C MET A 139 -2.90 8.86 12.59
N ARG A 140 -1.95 9.79 12.70
CA ARG A 140 -0.81 9.69 13.65
C ARG A 140 -1.26 9.74 15.11
N GLU A 141 -2.26 10.54 15.43
CA GLU A 141 -2.83 10.58 16.79
C GLU A 141 -3.46 9.22 17.15
N ARG A 142 -4.07 8.55 16.18
CA ARG A 142 -4.73 7.26 16.36
C ARG A 142 -3.77 6.07 16.28
N PHE A 143 -2.75 6.18 15.44
CA PHE A 143 -1.79 5.11 15.16
C PHE A 143 -0.35 5.63 15.31
N PRO A 144 0.28 5.47 16.49
CA PRO A 144 1.64 5.99 16.74
C PRO A 144 2.71 5.41 15.80
N ARG A 145 2.48 4.22 15.24
CA ARG A 145 3.40 3.53 14.30
C ARG A 145 2.99 3.72 12.84
N LEU A 146 2.22 4.74 12.51
CA LEU A 146 1.80 5.03 11.16
C LEU A 146 2.99 5.28 10.25
N VAL A 147 3.06 4.52 9.16
CA VAL A 147 4.06 4.73 8.09
C VAL A 147 3.42 5.54 6.96
N THR A 148 4.09 6.62 6.58
CA THR A 148 3.65 7.50 5.52
C THR A 148 4.68 7.51 4.40
N GLY A 149 4.27 7.25 3.20
CA GLY A 149 4.86 7.74 1.97
C GLY A 149 5.99 6.96 1.32
N ASN A 150 6.83 6.16 1.99
CA ASN A 150 7.87 5.46 1.25
C ASN A 150 8.19 4.05 1.78
N PHE A 151 8.64 3.21 0.84
CA PHE A 151 8.96 1.82 1.10
C PHE A 151 10.11 1.63 2.12
N ASN A 152 11.09 2.54 2.14
CA ASN A 152 12.19 2.46 3.10
C ASN A 152 11.74 2.68 4.54
N ASP A 153 10.78 3.58 4.76
CA ASP A 153 10.25 3.81 6.09
C ASP A 153 9.40 2.62 6.55
N LEU A 154 8.71 1.95 5.62
CA LEU A 154 8.03 0.69 5.90
C LEU A 154 9.03 -0.40 6.30
N LEU A 155 10.14 -0.56 5.57
CA LEU A 155 11.18 -1.53 5.93
C LEU A 155 11.78 -1.26 7.31
N LYS A 156 12.06 -0.01 7.65
CA LYS A 156 12.53 0.37 8.99
C LYS A 156 11.51 0.02 10.08
N ALA A 157 10.21 0.29 9.81
CA ALA A 157 9.15 -0.05 10.76
C ALA A 157 9.03 -1.56 10.98
N ILE A 158 9.18 -2.37 9.93
CA ILE A 158 9.21 -3.84 10.02
C ILE A 158 10.42 -4.30 10.85
N GLU A 159 11.61 -3.79 10.57
CA GLU A 159 12.83 -4.11 11.33
C GLU A 159 12.69 -3.77 12.82
N GLN A 160 12.15 -2.60 13.15
CA GLN A 160 11.87 -2.21 14.53
C GLN A 160 10.85 -3.14 15.19
N ALA A 161 9.80 -3.52 14.45
CA ALA A 161 8.80 -4.47 14.92
C ALA A 161 9.45 -5.82 15.25
N MET A 162 10.28 -6.35 14.37
CA MET A 162 10.97 -7.62 14.56
C MET A 162 11.96 -7.60 15.72
N THR A 163 12.63 -6.47 15.93
CA THR A 163 13.53 -6.28 17.08
C THR A 163 12.73 -6.30 18.40
N THR A 164 11.58 -5.64 18.44
CA THR A 164 10.71 -5.62 19.63
C THR A 164 10.11 -7.00 19.93
N LEU A 165 9.78 -7.80 18.92
CA LEU A 165 9.22 -9.14 19.11
C LEU A 165 10.23 -10.18 19.61
N LYS A 166 11.53 -9.92 19.44
CA LYS A 166 12.63 -10.81 19.85
C LYS A 166 13.24 -10.43 21.22
N ALA A 167 12.92 -9.23 21.73
CA ALA A 167 13.38 -8.75 23.01
C ALA A 167 12.52 -9.26 24.16
#